data_d0461dfaf289d80b1f591354b75b33e9
#
_entry.id   d0461dfaf289d80b1f591354b75b33e9
#
_cell.length_a   1.000
_cell.length_b   1.000
_cell.length_c   1.000
_cell.angle_alpha   90.00
_cell.angle_beta   90.00
_cell.angle_gamma   90.00
#
_symmetry.space_group_name_H-M   'P 1'
#
loop_
_entity.id
_entity.type
_entity.pdbx_description
1 polymer ?
#
loop_
_entity_poly.entity_id
_entity_poly.type
_entity_poly.pdbx_seq_one_letter_code
_entity_poly.pdbx_strand_id
1 'polypeptide(L)' 'MRIIIDGMGGDNAPGEIVKGVVEALNIINDEIVIVGNESAIKAELKKCRGK' A
#
# COMPACT_ATOMS: atom_id res chain seq x y z
N MET A 1 -11.37 9.99 7.85
CA MET A 1 -10.09 10.68 7.52
C MET A 1 -9.45 9.99 6.33
N ARG A 2 -8.80 10.76 5.48
CA ARG A 2 -8.08 10.22 4.33
C ARG A 2 -6.57 10.33 4.57
N ILE A 3 -5.87 9.23 4.41
CA ILE A 3 -4.41 9.19 4.61
C ILE A 3 -3.77 8.99 3.25
N ILE A 4 -2.80 9.85 2.91
CA ILE A 4 -2.09 9.75 1.64
C ILE A 4 -0.67 9.28 1.91
N ILE A 5 -0.26 8.20 1.24
CA ILE A 5 1.04 7.57 1.45
C ILE A 5 1.81 7.52 0.12
N ASP A 6 3.09 7.90 0.16
CA ASP A 6 3.97 7.76 -0.99
C ASP A 6 4.43 6.31 -1.09
N GLY A 7 3.84 5.58 -2.02
CA GLY A 7 4.12 4.16 -2.18
C GLY A 7 5.48 3.85 -2.78
N MET A 8 6.17 4.87 -3.30
CA MET A 8 7.46 4.68 -3.93
C MET A 8 8.61 5.16 -3.06
N GLY A 9 8.33 5.58 -1.84
CA GLY A 9 9.36 6.02 -0.92
C GLY A 9 10.09 4.86 -0.28
N GLY A 10 11.40 5.04 -0.05
CA GLY A 10 12.20 4.03 0.62
C GLY A 10 12.84 3.02 -0.32
N ASP A 11 13.72 2.20 0.22
CA ASP A 11 14.53 1.28 -0.56
C ASP A 11 13.78 0.02 -1.01
N ASN A 12 12.76 -0.37 -0.28
CA ASN A 12 12.00 -1.59 -0.57
C ASN A 12 10.62 -1.30 -1.11
N ALA A 13 10.39 -0.08 -1.60
CA ALA A 13 9.11 0.29 -2.17
C ALA A 13 8.94 -0.33 -3.55
N PRO A 14 7.72 -0.58 -3.97
CA PRO A 14 6.48 -0.34 -3.21
C PRO A 14 6.09 -1.50 -2.27
N GLY A 15 6.79 -2.62 -2.31
CA GLY A 15 6.38 -3.82 -1.60
C GLY A 15 6.14 -3.63 -0.11
N GLU A 16 7.11 -3.07 0.59
CA GLU A 16 6.99 -2.87 2.03
C GLU A 16 5.90 -1.86 2.39
N ILE A 17 5.76 -0.81 1.57
CA ILE A 17 4.74 0.20 1.80
C ILE A 17 3.34 -0.41 1.65
N VAL A 18 3.13 -1.16 0.57
CA VAL A 18 1.83 -1.79 0.30
C VAL A 18 1.48 -2.80 1.39
N LYS A 19 2.46 -3.59 1.81
CA LYS A 19 2.25 -4.56 2.88
C LYS A 19 1.81 -3.88 4.17
N GLY A 20 2.48 -2.79 4.54
CA GLY A 20 2.11 -2.03 5.73
C GLY A 20 0.71 -1.45 5.63
N VAL A 21 0.33 -0.96 4.44
CA VAL A 21 -1.01 -0.41 4.22
C VAL A 21 -2.08 -1.50 4.38
N VAL A 22 -1.85 -2.67 3.82
CA VAL A 22 -2.81 -3.77 3.93
C VAL A 22 -3.01 -4.17 5.39
N GLU A 23 -1.93 -4.23 6.16
CA GLU A 23 -2.04 -4.53 7.58
C GLU A 23 -2.80 -3.44 8.33
N ALA A 24 -2.53 -2.17 8.01
CA ALA A 24 -3.20 -1.05 8.64
C ALA A 24 -4.71 -1.04 8.37
N LEU A 25 -5.10 -1.43 7.16
CA LEU A 25 -6.52 -1.45 6.79
C LEU A 25 -7.34 -2.45 7.62
N ASN A 26 -6.67 -3.44 8.20
CA ASN A 26 -7.34 -4.40 9.09
C ASN A 26 -7.63 -3.79 10.46
N ILE A 27 -7.01 -2.69 10.78
CA ILE A 27 -7.11 -2.07 12.10
C ILE A 27 -7.93 -0.80 12.08
N ILE A 28 -7.76 0.01 11.03
CA ILE A 28 -8.40 1.32 10.92
C ILE A 28 -9.48 1.30 9.84
N ASN A 29 -10.47 2.17 10.01
CA ASN A 29 -11.57 2.30 9.06
C ASN A 29 -11.41 3.49 8.13
N ASP A 30 -10.27 4.14 8.15
CA ASP A 30 -10.02 5.31 7.33
C ASP A 30 -9.62 4.92 5.92
N GLU A 31 -9.83 5.84 5.00
CA GLU A 31 -9.44 5.67 3.62
C GLU A 31 -7.95 5.93 3.45
N ILE A 32 -7.24 5.03 2.76
CA ILE A 32 -5.82 5.19 2.49
C ILE A 32 -5.61 5.29 0.99
N VAL A 33 -4.92 6.34 0.56
CA VAL A 33 -4.59 6.58 -0.84
C VAL A 33 -3.08 6.42 -1.02
N ILE A 34 -2.67 5.54 -1.92
CA ILE A 34 -1.25 5.32 -2.21
C ILE A 34 -0.90 6.00 -3.52
N VAL A 35 0.09 6.86 -3.49
CA VAL A 35 0.56 7.60 -4.65
C VAL A 35 1.84 6.97 -5.18
N GLY A 36 1.94 6.77 -6.49
CA GLY A 36 3.15 6.22 -7.08
C GLY A 36 2.85 5.49 -8.39
N ASN A 37 3.73 4.55 -8.75
CA ASN A 37 3.55 3.76 -9.96
C ASN A 37 2.38 2.80 -9.77
N GLU A 38 1.29 3.07 -10.47
CA GLU A 38 0.05 2.31 -10.30
C GLU A 38 0.24 0.83 -10.61
N SER A 39 0.93 0.50 -11.68
CA SER A 39 1.15 -0.89 -12.06
C SER A 39 1.92 -1.67 -11.00
N ALA A 40 2.97 -1.06 -10.47
CA ALA A 40 3.79 -1.70 -9.45
C ALA A 40 3.00 -1.89 -8.16
N ILE A 41 2.23 -0.88 -7.77
CA ILE A 41 1.43 -0.94 -6.56
C ILE A 41 0.34 -2.01 -6.68
N LYS A 42 -0.32 -2.08 -7.83
CA LYS A 42 -1.34 -3.10 -8.07
C LYS A 42 -0.75 -4.51 -8.01
N ALA A 43 0.44 -4.70 -8.56
CA ALA A 43 1.11 -5.99 -8.52
C ALA A 43 1.39 -6.42 -7.08
N GLU A 44 1.84 -5.50 -6.24
CA GLU A 44 2.11 -5.80 -4.84
C GLU A 44 0.82 -6.08 -4.07
N LEU A 45 -0.25 -5.35 -4.37
CA LEU A 45 -1.54 -5.61 -3.75
C LEU A 45 -2.05 -7.01 -4.06
N LYS A 46 -1.86 -7.46 -5.30
CA LYS A 46 -2.24 -8.81 -5.69
C LYS A 46 -1.50 -9.86 -4.88
N LYS A 47 -0.20 -9.66 -4.68
CA LYS A 47 0.60 -10.58 -3.87
C LYS A 47 0.07 -10.69 -2.45
N CYS A 48 -0.28 -9.56 -1.86
CA CYS A 48 -0.79 -9.54 -0.50
C CYS A 48 -2.17 -10.20 -0.38
N ARG A 49 -3.01 -10.01 -1.39
CA ARG A 49 -4.38 -10.51 -1.35
C ARG A 49 -4.49 -11.96 -1.83
N GLY A 50 -3.50 -12.44 -2.54
CA GLY A 50 -3.48 -13.78 -3.07
C GLY A 50 -3.14 -14.86 -2.07
N LYS A 51 -2.88 -14.48 -0.85
CA LYS A 51 -2.51 -15.43 0.20
C LYS A 51 -3.65 -15.87 1.06
#